data_02eca2eca25d6e34b72964e8f2ef5e1f
#
_entry.id   02eca2eca25d6e34b72964e8f2ef5e1f
#
_cell.length_a   1.000
_cell.length_b   1.000
_cell.length_c   1.000
_cell.angle_alpha   90.00
_cell.angle_beta   90.00
_cell.angle_gamma   90.00
#
_symmetry.space_group_name_H-M   'P 1'
#
loop_
_entity.id
_entity.type
_entity.pdbx_description
1 polymer ?
#
loop_
_entity_poly.entity_id
_entity_poly.type
_entity_poly.pdbx_seq_one_letter_code
_entity_poly.pdbx_strand_id
1 'polypeptide(L)'
;MAKVILGNHTAVFAARSEQDRIRRFYCDVLGCKVIVKNDEVDRFQLDEVHFCFVWQSTALDESDFLKATYLELKTDYTEEIKQKILAFGVKKLDVPDAHLYFQAPGGQVFRLVGINEDLSLYEGAPSSRPGSSASAS
;
A
#
# COMPACT_ATOMS: atom_id res chain seq x y z
N MET A 1 -18.01 6.26 -27.64
CA MET A 1 -16.64 6.04 -27.17
C MET A 1 -16.66 5.35 -25.81
N ALA A 2 -15.82 4.38 -25.64
CA ALA A 2 -15.75 3.67 -24.36
C ALA A 2 -15.18 4.59 -23.28
N LYS A 3 -15.64 4.41 -22.05
CA LYS A 3 -15.13 5.12 -20.89
C LYS A 3 -14.44 4.09 -19.97
N VAL A 4 -13.25 4.42 -19.50
CA VAL A 4 -12.49 3.57 -18.57
C VAL A 4 -12.30 4.35 -17.28
N ILE A 5 -12.61 3.71 -16.15
CA ILE A 5 -12.38 4.28 -14.82
C ILE A 5 -11.66 3.26 -13.97
N LEU A 6 -11.05 3.71 -12.89
CA LEU A 6 -10.46 2.80 -11.93
C LEU A 6 -11.51 2.31 -10.95
N GLY A 7 -11.46 1.02 -10.63
CA GLY A 7 -12.22 0.50 -9.50
C GLY A 7 -11.61 0.97 -8.19
N ASN A 8 -12.30 0.71 -7.10
CA ASN A 8 -11.88 1.20 -5.78
C ASN A 8 -11.32 0.09 -4.89
N HIS A 9 -10.93 -1.03 -5.43
CA HIS A 9 -10.35 -2.08 -4.59
C HIS A 9 -9.16 -2.75 -5.25
N THR A 10 -8.33 -3.34 -4.41
CA THR A 10 -7.23 -4.21 -4.82
C THR A 10 -7.50 -5.60 -4.28
N ALA A 11 -6.89 -6.61 -4.86
CA ALA A 11 -6.98 -7.97 -4.36
C ALA A 11 -5.62 -8.63 -4.39
N VAL A 12 -5.33 -9.36 -3.33
CA VAL A 12 -4.10 -10.13 -3.20
C VAL A 12 -4.49 -11.55 -2.83
N PHE A 13 -3.91 -12.52 -3.51
CA PHE A 13 -4.03 -13.91 -3.09
C PHE A 13 -2.98 -14.13 -2.00
N ALA A 14 -3.41 -14.52 -0.81
CA ALA A 14 -2.53 -14.65 0.34
C ALA A 14 -2.71 -15.99 1.02
N ALA A 15 -1.66 -16.45 1.70
CA ALA A 15 -1.74 -17.68 2.46
C ALA A 15 -2.60 -17.48 3.71
N ARG A 16 -3.45 -18.44 4.00
CA ARG A 16 -4.31 -18.37 5.18
C ARG A 16 -3.50 -18.22 6.48
N SER A 17 -2.30 -18.75 6.51
CA SER A 17 -1.43 -18.63 7.69
C SER A 17 -1.06 -17.18 8.01
N GLU A 18 -1.20 -16.26 7.04
CA GLU A 18 -0.91 -14.84 7.24
C GLU A 18 -2.14 -14.03 7.65
N GLN A 19 -3.31 -14.66 7.73
CA GLN A 19 -4.57 -13.96 7.96
C GLN A 19 -4.55 -13.10 9.23
N ASP A 20 -4.11 -13.66 10.34
CA ASP A 20 -4.10 -12.91 11.61
C ASP A 20 -3.15 -11.71 11.54
N ARG A 21 -1.97 -11.91 10.97
CA ARG A 21 -0.96 -10.85 10.85
C ARG A 21 -1.44 -9.74 9.93
N ILE A 22 -2.08 -10.09 8.82
CA ILE A 22 -2.67 -9.12 7.88
C ILE A 22 -3.78 -8.33 8.56
N ARG A 23 -4.68 -8.99 9.27
CA ARG A 23 -5.78 -8.32 9.97
C ARG A 23 -5.26 -7.32 10.99
N ARG A 24 -4.27 -7.71 11.78
CA ARG A 24 -3.70 -6.83 12.79
C ARG A 24 -3.05 -5.61 12.15
N PHE A 25 -2.32 -5.80 11.05
CA PHE A 25 -1.68 -4.66 10.41
C PHE A 25 -2.71 -3.69 9.84
N TYR A 26 -3.63 -4.18 9.02
CA TYR A 26 -4.58 -3.28 8.34
C TYR A 26 -5.56 -2.63 9.31
N CYS A 27 -6.00 -3.34 10.33
CA CYS A 27 -6.97 -2.79 11.28
C CYS A 27 -6.32 -2.00 12.41
N ASP A 28 -5.26 -2.54 13.03
CA ASP A 28 -4.69 -1.92 14.23
C ASP A 28 -3.66 -0.84 13.91
N VAL A 29 -2.90 -1.01 12.84
CA VAL A 29 -1.88 -0.01 12.46
C VAL A 29 -2.46 1.04 11.53
N LEU A 30 -3.12 0.64 10.45
CA LEU A 30 -3.67 1.58 9.47
C LEU A 30 -5.05 2.11 9.84
N GLY A 31 -5.77 1.44 10.71
CA GLY A 31 -7.12 1.87 11.10
C GLY A 31 -8.21 1.51 10.10
N CYS A 32 -8.00 0.47 9.31
CA CYS A 32 -8.99 0.04 8.33
C CYS A 32 -10.24 -0.49 9.01
N LYS A 33 -11.38 -0.31 8.33
CA LYS A 33 -12.64 -0.88 8.73
C LYS A 33 -12.81 -2.27 8.10
N VAL A 34 -13.24 -3.26 8.88
CA VAL A 34 -13.51 -4.59 8.36
C VAL A 34 -14.86 -4.60 7.66
N ILE A 35 -14.86 -4.93 6.36
CA ILE A 35 -16.09 -5.02 5.56
C ILE A 35 -16.55 -6.47 5.43
N VAL A 36 -15.61 -7.38 5.14
CA VAL A 36 -15.90 -8.82 5.02
C VAL A 36 -14.81 -9.57 5.76
N LYS A 37 -15.17 -10.62 6.47
CA LYS A 37 -14.24 -11.45 7.22
C LYS A 37 -14.80 -12.86 7.26
N ASN A 38 -14.24 -13.76 6.46
CA ASN A 38 -14.70 -15.16 6.45
C ASN A 38 -13.56 -16.08 6.03
N ASP A 39 -13.88 -17.34 5.76
CA ASP A 39 -12.87 -18.34 5.43
C ASP A 39 -12.33 -18.22 4.01
N GLU A 40 -12.94 -17.44 3.16
CA GLU A 40 -12.53 -17.30 1.77
C GLU A 40 -11.86 -15.98 1.48
N VAL A 41 -12.30 -14.91 2.14
CA VAL A 41 -11.81 -13.57 1.83
C VAL A 41 -11.95 -12.65 3.06
N ASP A 42 -10.98 -11.75 3.21
CA ASP A 42 -11.12 -10.59 4.07
C ASP A 42 -11.13 -9.34 3.18
N ARG A 43 -11.91 -8.35 3.55
CA ARG A 43 -11.93 -7.06 2.88
C ARG A 43 -11.88 -5.96 3.93
N PHE A 44 -10.92 -5.06 3.78
CA PHE A 44 -10.73 -3.92 4.68
C PHE A 44 -10.90 -2.63 3.89
N GLN A 45 -11.50 -1.63 4.50
CA GLN A 45 -11.69 -0.33 3.87
C GLN A 45 -10.85 0.73 4.56
N LEU A 46 -10.10 1.48 3.77
CA LEU A 46 -9.36 2.65 4.21
C LEU A 46 -9.76 3.78 3.26
N ASP A 47 -10.40 4.83 3.81
CA ASP A 47 -10.99 5.87 3.01
C ASP A 47 -11.97 5.23 2.00
N GLU A 48 -11.85 5.49 0.71
CA GLU A 48 -12.75 4.91 -0.28
C GLU A 48 -12.18 3.69 -0.98
N VAL A 49 -11.01 3.23 -0.56
CA VAL A 49 -10.32 2.10 -1.19
C VAL A 49 -10.50 0.84 -0.35
N HIS A 50 -10.73 -0.27 -1.00
CA HIS A 50 -10.87 -1.57 -0.36
C HIS A 50 -9.66 -2.44 -0.66
N PHE A 51 -9.11 -3.05 0.38
CA PHE A 51 -8.05 -4.05 0.26
C PHE A 51 -8.68 -5.43 0.49
N CYS A 52 -8.62 -6.28 -0.52
CA CYS A 52 -9.17 -7.64 -0.43
C CYS A 52 -8.04 -8.65 -0.36
N PHE A 53 -8.17 -9.63 0.52
CA PHE A 53 -7.24 -10.74 0.63
C PHE A 53 -8.01 -12.03 0.43
N VAL A 54 -7.67 -12.76 -0.63
CA VAL A 54 -8.32 -14.02 -0.97
C VAL A 54 -7.40 -15.14 -0.52
N TRP A 55 -7.89 -16.00 0.37
CA TRP A 55 -7.04 -17.04 0.99
C TRP A 55 -6.88 -18.21 0.03
N GLN A 56 -5.64 -18.48 -0.36
CA GLN A 56 -5.33 -19.58 -1.28
C GLN A 56 -4.04 -20.27 -0.89
N SER A 57 -4.01 -21.60 -1.05
CA SER A 57 -2.81 -22.39 -0.76
C SER A 57 -1.71 -22.19 -1.81
N THR A 58 -2.05 -21.64 -2.97
CA THR A 58 -1.08 -21.43 -4.06
C THR A 58 -0.69 -19.95 -4.17
N ALA A 59 -0.90 -19.18 -3.12
CA ALA A 59 -0.53 -17.77 -3.11
C ALA A 59 0.97 -17.60 -3.31
N LEU A 60 1.34 -16.52 -3.96
CA LEU A 60 2.75 -16.17 -4.12
C LEU A 60 3.37 -15.78 -2.77
N ASP A 61 4.65 -15.98 -2.63
CA ASP A 61 5.38 -15.51 -1.46
C ASP A 61 5.47 -13.99 -1.46
N GLU A 62 5.57 -13.41 -0.27
CA GLU A 62 5.69 -11.96 -0.15
C GLU A 62 6.88 -11.42 -0.94
N SER A 63 7.96 -12.17 -1.02
CA SER A 63 9.15 -11.74 -1.76
C SER A 63 8.87 -11.53 -3.25
N ASP A 64 7.86 -12.18 -3.80
CA ASP A 64 7.51 -12.03 -5.21
C ASP A 64 6.86 -10.67 -5.51
N PHE A 65 6.38 -9.98 -4.48
CA PHE A 65 5.78 -8.65 -4.65
C PHE A 65 6.77 -7.51 -4.58
N LEU A 66 7.97 -7.78 -4.08
CA LEU A 66 8.95 -6.72 -3.87
C LEU A 66 9.36 -6.10 -5.20
N LYS A 67 9.40 -4.78 -5.25
CA LYS A 67 9.84 -4.00 -6.41
C LYS A 67 8.91 -4.08 -7.62
N ALA A 68 7.78 -4.74 -7.50
CA ALA A 68 6.84 -4.81 -8.62
C ALA A 68 6.00 -3.54 -8.74
N THR A 69 5.52 -3.04 -7.62
CA THR A 69 4.67 -1.85 -7.58
C THR A 69 4.54 -1.39 -6.14
N TYR A 70 3.99 -0.20 -5.95
CA TYR A 70 3.61 0.26 -4.62
C TYR A 70 2.33 1.06 -4.69
N LEU A 71 1.64 1.15 -3.55
CA LEU A 71 0.53 2.05 -3.34
C LEU A 71 0.97 3.16 -2.40
N GLU A 72 0.37 4.32 -2.52
CA GLU A 72 0.70 5.45 -1.68
C GLU A 72 -0.27 5.56 -0.51
N LEU A 73 0.26 5.70 0.69
CA LEU A 73 -0.51 6.02 1.90
C LEU A 73 -0.22 7.45 2.26
N LYS A 74 -1.25 8.21 2.55
CA LYS A 74 -1.10 9.61 3.00
C LYS A 74 -1.58 9.75 4.44
N THR A 75 -0.87 10.54 5.21
CA THR A 75 -1.25 10.82 6.60
C THR A 75 -0.90 12.25 6.98
N ASP A 76 -1.65 12.80 7.92
CA ASP A 76 -1.34 14.10 8.51
C ASP A 76 -0.37 13.99 9.69
N TYR A 77 -0.06 12.76 10.15
CA TYR A 77 0.87 12.51 11.25
C TYR A 77 1.95 11.53 10.82
N THR A 78 2.78 11.96 9.86
CA THR A 78 3.76 11.10 9.21
C THR A 78 4.68 10.37 10.19
N GLU A 79 5.24 11.10 11.15
CA GLU A 79 6.20 10.50 12.07
C GLU A 79 5.54 9.49 13.01
N GLU A 80 4.35 9.80 13.50
CA GLU A 80 3.61 8.89 14.37
C GLU A 80 3.25 7.59 13.65
N ILE A 81 2.73 7.69 12.44
CA ILE A 81 2.34 6.51 11.66
C ILE A 81 3.56 5.70 11.26
N LYS A 82 4.64 6.37 10.87
CA LYS A 82 5.90 5.71 10.56
C LYS A 82 6.37 4.84 11.74
N GLN A 83 6.33 5.41 12.95
CA GLN A 83 6.75 4.67 14.14
C GLN A 83 5.86 3.45 14.40
N LYS A 84 4.56 3.59 14.22
CA LYS A 84 3.64 2.46 14.39
C LYS A 84 3.91 1.36 13.37
N ILE A 85 4.14 1.74 12.12
CA ILE A 85 4.42 0.79 11.05
C ILE A 85 5.71 0.02 11.35
N LEU A 86 6.77 0.74 11.70
CA LEU A 86 8.05 0.11 11.98
C LEU A 86 8.00 -0.76 13.24
N ALA A 87 7.27 -0.31 14.26
CA ALA A 87 7.11 -1.08 15.49
C ALA A 87 6.35 -2.38 15.27
N PHE A 88 5.49 -2.43 14.27
CA PHE A 88 4.78 -3.67 13.94
C PHE A 88 5.75 -4.76 13.44
N GLY A 89 6.87 -4.37 12.85
CA GLY A 89 7.86 -5.32 12.34
C GLY A 89 7.72 -5.65 10.87
N VAL A 90 7.26 -4.69 10.07
CA VAL A 90 7.18 -4.87 8.62
C VAL A 90 8.57 -4.82 8.00
N LYS A 91 8.68 -5.27 6.76
CA LYS A 91 9.93 -5.19 6.01
C LYS A 91 10.07 -3.79 5.41
N LYS A 92 11.06 -3.05 5.87
CA LYS A 92 11.41 -1.77 5.29
C LYS A 92 12.22 -2.01 4.02
N LEU A 93 11.89 -1.31 2.94
CA LEU A 93 12.61 -1.41 1.68
C LEU A 93 13.66 -0.31 1.58
N ASP A 94 14.81 -0.65 1.01
CA ASP A 94 15.88 0.30 0.78
C ASP A 94 15.67 0.91 -0.62
N VAL A 95 15.08 2.08 -0.65
CA VAL A 95 14.80 2.81 -1.87
C VAL A 95 15.50 4.16 -1.75
N PRO A 96 16.16 4.65 -2.81
CA PRO A 96 16.86 5.95 -2.76
C PRO A 96 15.88 7.12 -2.79
N ASP A 97 15.11 7.24 -1.74
CA ASP A 97 14.07 8.24 -1.55
C ASP A 97 13.95 8.44 -0.04
N ALA A 98 13.65 9.65 0.37
CA ALA A 98 13.53 9.98 1.79
C ALA A 98 12.27 9.41 2.46
N HIS A 99 11.29 9.02 1.66
CA HIS A 99 10.05 8.48 2.21
C HIS A 99 10.22 7.04 2.68
N LEU A 100 9.32 6.59 3.55
CA LEU A 100 9.30 5.20 3.99
C LEU A 100 8.61 4.34 2.94
N TYR A 101 9.34 3.35 2.44
CA TYR A 101 8.78 2.27 1.63
C TYR A 101 8.83 1.00 2.46
N PHE A 102 7.75 0.24 2.48
CA PHE A 102 7.70 -0.97 3.29
C PHE A 102 6.74 -1.98 2.67
N GLN A 103 6.94 -3.24 3.02
CA GLN A 103 6.03 -4.31 2.62
C GLN A 103 5.15 -4.67 3.80
N ALA A 104 3.84 -4.51 3.63
CA ALA A 104 2.87 -4.88 4.63
C ALA A 104 2.69 -6.40 4.66
N PRO A 105 2.15 -6.95 5.76
CA PRO A 105 1.79 -8.37 5.80
C PRO A 105 0.87 -8.73 4.63
N GLY A 106 1.14 -9.85 3.99
CA GLY A 106 0.41 -10.27 2.80
C GLY A 106 1.04 -9.83 1.50
N GLY A 107 2.04 -8.94 1.53
CA GLY A 107 2.87 -8.65 0.38
C GLY A 107 2.74 -7.27 -0.24
N GLN A 108 1.69 -6.52 0.05
CA GLN A 108 1.51 -5.20 -0.57
C GLN A 108 2.63 -4.25 -0.16
N VAL A 109 3.21 -3.59 -1.14
CA VAL A 109 4.24 -2.57 -0.91
C VAL A 109 3.58 -1.20 -0.89
N PHE A 110 3.98 -0.37 0.07
CA PHE A 110 3.46 0.98 0.24
C PHE A 110 4.57 1.99 0.35
N ARG A 111 4.24 3.22 -0.05
CA ARG A 111 5.04 4.40 0.27
C ARG A 111 4.21 5.30 1.18
N LEU A 112 4.81 5.81 2.25
CA LEU A 112 4.12 6.71 3.18
C LEU A 112 4.52 8.16 2.91
N VAL A 113 3.53 9.04 2.71
CA VAL A 113 3.76 10.46 2.49
C VAL A 113 2.84 11.30 3.37
N GLY A 114 3.15 12.58 3.53
CA GLY A 114 2.28 13.52 4.22
C GLY A 114 1.15 14.01 3.34
N ILE A 115 -0.03 14.21 3.91
CA ILE A 115 -1.19 14.71 3.17
C ILE A 115 -0.91 16.07 2.53
N ASN A 116 -0.20 16.93 3.27
CA ASN A 116 0.08 18.29 2.82
C ASN A 116 1.47 18.45 2.23
N GLU A 117 2.15 17.35 1.98
CA GLU A 117 3.49 17.38 1.44
C GLU A 117 3.45 17.78 -0.04
N ASP A 118 4.43 18.59 -0.49
CA ASP A 118 4.53 18.95 -1.89
C ASP A 118 5.11 17.77 -2.68
N LEU A 119 4.26 17.11 -3.43
CA LEU A 119 4.63 15.98 -4.26
C LEU A 119 4.70 16.34 -5.75
N SER A 120 4.75 17.63 -6.08
CA SER A 120 4.76 18.05 -7.50
C SER A 120 5.90 17.41 -8.29
N LEU A 121 7.01 17.14 -7.63
CA LEU A 121 8.15 16.47 -8.27
C LEU A 121 7.79 15.06 -8.75
N TYR A 122 6.83 14.42 -8.12
CA TYR A 122 6.41 13.05 -8.42
C TYR A 122 5.13 12.98 -9.24
N GLU A 123 4.48 14.11 -9.47
CA GLU A 123 3.19 14.17 -10.12
C GLU A 123 3.27 14.54 -11.60
N GLY A 124 4.45 14.51 -12.15
CA GLY A 124 4.59 14.68 -13.58
C GLY A 124 4.60 16.10 -14.09
N ALA A 125 4.85 17.10 -13.24
CA ALA A 125 4.98 18.48 -13.69
C ALA A 125 6.31 18.63 -14.43
N PRO A 126 6.32 18.77 -15.76
CA PRO A 126 7.57 18.68 -16.52
C PRO A 126 8.61 19.72 -16.12
N SER A 127 8.20 20.92 -15.79
CA SER A 127 9.13 21.99 -15.44
C SER A 127 9.80 21.78 -14.10
N SER A 128 9.32 20.92 -13.25
CA SER A 128 9.88 20.71 -11.93
C SER A 128 10.63 19.39 -11.81
N ARG A 129 10.87 18.69 -12.90
CA ARG A 129 11.56 17.40 -12.89
C ARG A 129 12.76 17.44 -13.80
N PRO A 130 13.94 17.78 -13.24
CA PRO A 130 15.17 17.86 -14.03
C PRO A 130 15.44 16.55 -14.79
N GLY A 131 15.84 16.66 -16.03
CA GLY A 131 16.10 15.49 -16.85
C GLY A 131 14.86 14.77 -17.32
N SER A 132 13.70 15.28 -16.99
CA SER A 132 12.47 14.66 -17.38
C SER A 132 12.09 15.08 -18.77
N SER A 133 11.59 14.20 -19.58
CA SER A 133 11.01 14.58 -20.85
C SER A 133 9.62 15.17 -20.61
N ALA A 134 9.06 15.77 -21.66
CA ALA A 134 7.73 16.34 -21.53
C ALA A 134 6.66 15.32 -21.14
N SER A 135 6.91 14.07 -21.40
CA SER A 135 5.99 13.01 -21.03
C SER A 135 6.25 12.45 -19.68
N ALA A 136 7.18 12.95 -18.98
CA ALA A 136 7.64 12.35 -17.74
C ALA A 136 6.61 12.33 -16.73
N SER A 137 5.73 12.05 -16.80
CA SER A 137 4.77 11.95 -15.75
C SER A 137 4.80 10.64 -15.04
#